data_7a9610f84e4eaca3fd6bd474bec6ec08
#
_entry.id   7a9610f84e4eaca3fd6bd474bec6ec08
#
_cell.length_a   1.000
_cell.length_b   1.000
_cell.length_c   1.000
_cell.angle_alpha   90.00
_cell.angle_beta   90.00
_cell.angle_gamma   90.00
#
_symmetry.space_group_name_H-M   'P 1'
#
loop_
_entity.id
_entity.type
_entity.pdbx_description
1 polymer ?
#
loop_
_entity_poly.entity_id
_entity_poly.type
_entity_poly.pdbx_seq_one_letter_code
_entity_poly.pdbx_strand_id
1 'polypeptide(L)'
;MPAKSVSDPNFLYLAFDYGEKYIGVAVGSSHSRQAEPVTTLRGSAKNPDWVRISRLIGEWRPHALVVGLPLNMDGSDNPMTRAARAFGQRLKERYNLPLHMVDERLSTLVARDVLNEAGVPMRRHKSRLDQVAAQTILQAFLNELPGESP
;
A
#
# COMPACT_ATOMS: atom_id res chain seq x y z
N MET A 1 7.86 2.31 -26.28
CA MET A 1 7.39 3.54 -25.58
C MET A 1 8.26 3.80 -24.37
N PRO A 2 8.65 5.03 -24.15
CA PRO A 2 9.38 5.32 -22.93
C PRO A 2 8.51 5.08 -21.70
N ALA A 3 9.11 4.64 -20.60
CA ALA A 3 8.40 4.50 -19.35
C ALA A 3 7.97 5.88 -18.86
N LYS A 4 6.80 5.96 -18.21
CA LYS A 4 6.35 7.19 -17.59
C LYS A 4 7.25 7.54 -16.41
N SER A 5 7.51 8.80 -16.19
CA SER A 5 8.22 9.27 -15.02
C SER A 5 7.24 9.57 -13.89
N VAL A 6 7.77 9.69 -12.67
CA VAL A 6 6.97 10.01 -11.49
C VAL A 6 6.27 11.37 -11.60
N SER A 7 6.78 12.26 -12.47
CA SER A 7 6.17 13.57 -12.68
C SER A 7 5.01 13.57 -13.69
N ASP A 8 4.78 12.45 -14.38
CA ASP A 8 3.67 12.36 -15.33
C ASP A 8 2.33 12.41 -14.59
N PRO A 9 1.33 13.17 -15.11
CA PRO A 9 0.04 13.32 -14.43
C PRO A 9 -0.71 12.01 -14.18
N ASN A 10 -0.46 11.00 -15.02
CA ASN A 10 -1.14 9.71 -14.93
C ASN A 10 -0.27 8.62 -14.32
N PHE A 11 0.80 8.99 -13.61
CA PHE A 11 1.64 8.00 -12.96
C PHE A 11 0.88 7.40 -11.77
N LEU A 12 0.54 6.12 -11.88
CA LEU A 12 -0.36 5.45 -10.95
C LEU A 12 0.41 4.50 -10.05
N TYR A 13 0.09 4.54 -8.76
CA TYR A 13 0.65 3.67 -7.72
C TYR A 13 -0.42 2.74 -7.18
N LEU A 14 -0.06 1.48 -6.99
CA LEU A 14 -0.89 0.52 -6.28
C LEU A 14 -0.16 0.13 -5.00
N ALA A 15 -0.82 0.31 -3.86
CA ALA A 15 -0.22 0.10 -2.55
C ALA A 15 -0.82 -1.11 -1.85
N PHE A 16 0.02 -1.80 -1.09
CA PHE A 16 -0.36 -3.01 -0.34
C PHE A 16 0.07 -2.87 1.11
N ASP A 17 -0.85 -3.17 2.02
CA ASP A 17 -0.55 -3.34 3.43
C ASP A 17 -0.62 -4.84 3.74
N TYR A 18 0.56 -5.45 3.88
CA TYR A 18 0.67 -6.90 4.03
C TYR A 18 0.41 -7.32 5.47
N GLY A 19 -0.53 -8.24 5.67
CA GLY A 19 -0.85 -8.82 6.96
C GLY A 19 -0.83 -10.34 6.93
N GLU A 20 -0.99 -10.97 8.09
CA GLU A 20 -0.97 -12.42 8.18
C GLU A 20 -2.15 -13.09 7.49
N LYS A 21 -3.33 -12.46 7.56
CA LYS A 21 -4.57 -13.02 7.04
C LYS A 21 -5.15 -12.20 5.90
N TYR A 22 -4.85 -10.91 5.86
CA TYR A 22 -5.43 -10.00 4.89
C TYR A 22 -4.36 -9.05 4.35
N ILE A 23 -4.55 -8.65 3.11
CA ILE A 23 -3.71 -7.65 2.45
C ILE A 23 -4.63 -6.52 2.01
N GLY A 24 -4.45 -5.34 2.59
CA GLY A 24 -5.18 -4.15 2.18
C GLY A 24 -4.58 -3.57 0.90
N VAL A 25 -5.43 -3.03 0.03
CA VAL A 25 -5.00 -2.47 -1.26
C VAL A 25 -5.58 -1.07 -1.43
N ALA A 26 -4.75 -0.14 -1.90
CA ALA A 26 -5.14 1.23 -2.20
C ALA A 26 -4.50 1.67 -3.52
N VAL A 27 -5.07 2.71 -4.13
CA VAL A 27 -4.60 3.25 -5.39
C VAL A 27 -4.53 4.78 -5.31
N GLY A 28 -3.59 5.37 -6.02
CA GLY A 28 -3.47 6.82 -6.10
C GLY A 28 -2.49 7.24 -7.18
N SER A 29 -2.59 8.48 -7.64
CA SER A 29 -1.71 8.98 -8.69
C SER A 29 -0.84 10.14 -8.19
N SER A 30 0.27 10.36 -8.88
CA SER A 30 1.13 11.52 -8.62
C SER A 30 0.43 12.83 -8.95
N HIS A 31 -0.55 12.80 -9.83
CA HIS A 31 -1.31 13.99 -10.22
C HIS A 31 -2.32 14.39 -9.14
N SER A 32 -3.22 13.47 -8.79
CA SER A 32 -4.25 13.76 -7.79
C SER A 32 -3.70 13.89 -6.38
N ARG A 33 -2.61 13.15 -6.09
CA ARG A 33 -2.01 13.03 -4.75
C ARG A 33 -3.01 12.61 -3.68
N GLN A 34 -4.05 11.88 -4.11
CA GLN A 34 -5.10 11.35 -3.26
C GLN A 34 -5.07 9.84 -3.33
N ALA A 35 -4.93 9.18 -2.18
CA ALA A 35 -5.01 7.74 -2.09
C ALA A 35 -6.44 7.33 -1.79
N GLU A 36 -6.90 6.25 -2.43
CA GLU A 36 -8.24 5.70 -2.24
C GLU A 36 -8.14 4.21 -1.92
N PRO A 37 -8.96 3.70 -0.99
CA PRO A 37 -8.99 2.27 -0.72
C PRO A 37 -9.62 1.52 -1.90
N VAL A 38 -9.07 0.35 -2.21
CA VAL A 38 -9.58 -0.48 -3.31
C VAL A 38 -10.29 -1.71 -2.78
N THR A 39 -9.58 -2.54 -2.01
CA THR A 39 -10.12 -3.81 -1.52
C THR A 39 -9.24 -4.38 -0.43
N THR A 40 -9.73 -5.44 0.21
CA THR A 40 -8.95 -6.28 1.10
C THR A 40 -8.90 -7.68 0.50
N LEU A 41 -7.70 -8.19 0.33
CA LEU A 41 -7.49 -9.54 -0.18
C LEU A 41 -7.28 -10.51 0.97
N ARG A 42 -7.80 -11.71 0.83
CA ARG A 42 -7.53 -12.80 1.75
C ARG A 42 -6.25 -13.50 1.31
N GLY A 43 -5.43 -13.92 2.26
CA GLY A 43 -4.22 -14.66 1.94
C GLY A 43 -3.41 -14.92 3.19
N SER A 44 -2.60 -15.99 3.14
CA SER A 44 -1.68 -16.29 4.21
C SER A 44 -0.31 -15.69 3.92
N ALA A 45 0.53 -15.60 4.95
CA ALA A 45 1.91 -15.15 4.80
C ALA A 45 2.68 -15.98 3.77
N LYS A 46 2.36 -17.27 3.67
CA LYS A 46 3.06 -18.19 2.76
C LYS A 46 2.45 -18.22 1.37
N ASN A 47 1.17 -17.86 1.24
CA ASN A 47 0.44 -18.04 0.00
C ASN A 47 -0.55 -16.90 -0.24
N PRO A 48 -0.07 -15.73 -0.65
CA PRO A 48 -0.96 -14.63 -1.03
C PRO A 48 -1.87 -15.03 -2.20
N ASP A 49 -3.00 -14.37 -2.33
CA ASP A 49 -3.94 -14.60 -3.43
C ASP A 49 -3.40 -13.96 -4.72
N TRP A 50 -2.47 -14.64 -5.36
CA TRP A 50 -1.81 -14.13 -6.55
C TRP A 50 -2.77 -13.96 -7.73
N VAL A 51 -3.84 -14.75 -7.79
CA VAL A 51 -4.85 -14.63 -8.85
C VAL A 51 -5.52 -13.26 -8.77
N ARG A 52 -5.97 -12.87 -7.59
CA ARG A 52 -6.62 -11.57 -7.39
C ARG A 52 -5.62 -10.42 -7.52
N ILE A 53 -4.40 -10.59 -7.04
CA ILE A 53 -3.36 -9.57 -7.19
C ILE A 53 -3.07 -9.33 -8.67
N SER A 54 -2.90 -10.40 -9.45
CA SER A 54 -2.67 -10.28 -10.90
C SER A 54 -3.83 -9.58 -11.60
N ARG A 55 -5.07 -9.87 -11.18
CA ARG A 55 -6.25 -9.20 -11.72
C ARG A 55 -6.23 -7.71 -11.42
N LEU A 56 -5.88 -7.32 -10.19
CA LEU A 56 -5.78 -5.90 -9.82
C LEU A 56 -4.70 -5.20 -10.63
N ILE A 57 -3.54 -5.83 -10.81
CA ILE A 57 -2.45 -5.28 -11.64
C ILE A 57 -2.95 -5.06 -13.07
N GLY A 58 -3.70 -6.03 -13.62
CA GLY A 58 -4.25 -5.92 -14.98
C GLY A 58 -5.32 -4.85 -15.11
N GLU A 59 -6.15 -4.67 -14.10
CA GLU A 59 -7.23 -3.67 -14.10
C GLU A 59 -6.70 -2.25 -13.93
N TRP A 60 -5.81 -2.04 -12.97
CA TRP A 60 -5.32 -0.71 -12.63
C TRP A 60 -4.11 -0.29 -13.45
N ARG A 61 -3.33 -1.24 -13.95
CA ARG A 61 -2.11 -1.00 -14.72
C ARG A 61 -1.19 0.02 -14.04
N PRO A 62 -0.79 -0.24 -12.78
CA PRO A 62 0.04 0.69 -12.05
C PRO A 62 1.43 0.83 -12.69
N HIS A 63 2.04 1.97 -12.50
CA HIS A 63 3.40 2.22 -12.97
C HIS A 63 4.44 1.87 -11.91
N ALA A 64 4.00 1.82 -10.63
CA ALA A 64 4.85 1.45 -9.52
C ALA A 64 4.01 0.86 -8.40
N LEU A 65 4.68 0.11 -7.52
CA LEU A 65 4.05 -0.54 -6.37
C LEU A 65 4.60 0.06 -5.09
N VAL A 66 3.74 0.12 -4.07
CA VAL A 66 4.10 0.61 -2.73
C VAL A 66 3.72 -0.46 -1.72
N VAL A 67 4.63 -0.80 -0.80
CA VAL A 67 4.37 -1.78 0.26
C VAL A 67 4.77 -1.17 1.59
N GLY A 68 3.90 -1.25 2.59
CA GLY A 68 4.20 -0.78 3.93
C GLY A 68 5.11 -1.74 4.68
N LEU A 69 6.06 -1.17 5.47
CA LEU A 69 6.96 -1.94 6.33
C LEU A 69 6.54 -1.77 7.79
N PRO A 70 6.03 -2.83 8.44
CA PRO A 70 5.65 -2.76 9.85
C PRO A 70 6.87 -2.95 10.76
N LEU A 71 7.62 -1.87 10.96
CA LEU A 71 8.80 -1.87 11.80
C LEU A 71 8.44 -1.81 13.28
N ASN A 72 9.35 -2.29 14.15
CA ASN A 72 9.25 -2.07 15.59
C ASN A 72 9.39 -0.57 15.90
N MET A 73 8.96 -0.16 17.08
CA MET A 73 9.01 1.26 17.47
C MET A 73 10.41 1.85 17.41
N ASP A 74 11.44 1.04 17.61
CA ASP A 74 12.85 1.49 17.52
C ASP A 74 13.39 1.46 16.09
N GLY A 75 12.57 1.09 15.11
CA GLY A 75 12.97 1.01 13.70
C GLY A 75 13.56 -0.32 13.28
N SER A 76 13.68 -1.28 14.20
CA SER A 76 14.22 -2.61 13.88
C SER A 76 13.17 -3.50 13.23
N ASP A 77 13.62 -4.55 12.55
CA ASP A 77 12.77 -5.53 11.90
C ASP A 77 12.18 -6.50 12.92
N ASN A 78 10.98 -6.99 12.61
CA ASN A 78 10.34 -8.11 13.27
C ASN A 78 9.94 -9.14 12.20
N PRO A 79 9.35 -10.31 12.60
CA PRO A 79 8.97 -11.30 11.58
C PRO A 79 8.01 -10.77 10.52
N MET A 80 7.09 -9.88 10.88
CA MET A 80 6.16 -9.29 9.93
C MET A 80 6.85 -8.33 8.97
N THR A 81 7.85 -7.59 9.43
CA THR A 81 8.66 -6.72 8.57
C THR A 81 9.36 -7.54 7.49
N ARG A 82 9.97 -8.65 7.90
CA ARG A 82 10.66 -9.55 6.95
C ARG A 82 9.69 -10.16 5.95
N ALA A 83 8.50 -10.55 6.41
CA ALA A 83 7.46 -11.08 5.53
C ALA A 83 6.98 -10.04 4.53
N ALA A 84 6.79 -8.80 4.96
CA ALA A 84 6.38 -7.70 4.08
C ALA A 84 7.45 -7.39 3.04
N ARG A 85 8.74 -7.40 3.42
CA ARG A 85 9.84 -7.24 2.45
C ARG A 85 9.84 -8.35 1.41
N ALA A 86 9.69 -9.59 1.86
CA ALA A 86 9.66 -10.74 0.96
C ALA A 86 8.48 -10.65 0.01
N PHE A 87 7.31 -10.26 0.50
CA PHE A 87 6.12 -10.06 -0.32
C PHE A 87 6.37 -8.97 -1.38
N GLY A 88 6.92 -7.83 -0.97
CA GLY A 88 7.24 -6.74 -1.89
C GLY A 88 8.22 -7.18 -2.98
N GLN A 89 9.24 -7.94 -2.60
CA GLN A 89 10.23 -8.45 -3.57
C GLN A 89 9.56 -9.39 -4.57
N ARG A 90 8.65 -10.25 -4.11
CA ARG A 90 7.90 -11.14 -5.00
C ARG A 90 7.00 -10.36 -5.95
N LEU A 91 6.35 -9.30 -5.48
CA LEU A 91 5.56 -8.41 -6.35
C LEU A 91 6.44 -7.80 -7.44
N LYS A 92 7.58 -7.25 -7.06
CA LYS A 92 8.52 -6.64 -8.00
C LYS A 92 8.97 -7.62 -9.07
N GLU A 93 9.33 -8.83 -8.66
CA GLU A 93 9.81 -9.86 -9.58
C GLU A 93 8.71 -10.39 -10.51
N ARG A 94 7.49 -10.59 -9.96
CA ARG A 94 6.39 -11.13 -10.76
C ARG A 94 5.88 -10.15 -11.81
N TYR A 95 5.85 -8.86 -11.49
CA TYR A 95 5.20 -7.87 -12.38
C TYR A 95 6.19 -6.91 -13.01
N ASN A 96 7.46 -7.02 -12.66
CA ASN A 96 8.53 -6.18 -13.22
C ASN A 96 8.19 -4.68 -13.11
N LEU A 97 7.74 -4.26 -11.93
CA LEU A 97 7.40 -2.87 -11.64
C LEU A 97 8.30 -2.33 -10.54
N PRO A 98 8.59 -1.02 -10.55
CA PRO A 98 9.33 -0.41 -9.45
C PRO A 98 8.59 -0.60 -8.13
N LEU A 99 9.33 -0.81 -7.05
CA LEU A 99 8.79 -1.03 -5.72
C LEU A 99 9.32 0.03 -4.76
N HIS A 100 8.42 0.61 -3.98
CA HIS A 100 8.75 1.53 -2.90
C HIS A 100 8.27 0.95 -1.58
N MET A 101 9.17 0.92 -0.59
CA MET A 101 8.82 0.46 0.76
C MET A 101 8.62 1.68 1.66
N VAL A 102 7.56 1.68 2.44
CA VAL A 102 7.18 2.81 3.29
C VAL A 102 7.05 2.36 4.74
N ASP A 103 7.71 3.06 5.65
CA ASP A 103 7.60 2.83 7.09
C ASP A 103 6.17 3.17 7.55
N GLU A 104 5.45 2.17 8.05
CA GLU A 104 4.04 2.34 8.40
C GLU A 104 3.78 2.69 9.87
N ARG A 105 4.84 2.92 10.68
CA ARG A 105 4.66 3.19 12.11
C ARG A 105 3.71 4.34 12.39
N LEU A 106 3.81 5.43 11.63
CA LEU A 106 2.95 6.60 11.79
C LEU A 106 1.61 6.45 11.06
N SER A 107 1.58 5.69 9.96
CA SER A 107 0.38 5.49 9.14
C SER A 107 -0.72 4.74 9.90
N THR A 108 -0.35 3.75 10.69
CA THR A 108 -1.32 2.94 11.45
C THR A 108 -2.09 3.79 12.46
N LEU A 109 -1.42 4.71 13.13
CA LEU A 109 -2.07 5.61 14.09
C LEU A 109 -3.07 6.54 13.40
N VAL A 110 -2.67 7.11 12.27
CA VAL A 110 -3.54 7.99 11.48
C VAL A 110 -4.76 7.22 10.97
N ALA A 111 -4.57 5.98 10.52
CA ALA A 111 -5.68 5.15 10.04
C ALA A 111 -6.72 4.89 11.14
N ARG A 112 -6.28 4.64 12.38
CA ARG A 112 -7.18 4.44 13.51
C ARG A 112 -7.97 5.71 13.83
N ASP A 113 -7.32 6.85 13.82
CA ASP A 113 -7.97 8.13 14.08
C ASP A 113 -9.06 8.42 13.03
N VAL A 114 -8.76 8.15 11.76
CA VAL A 114 -9.75 8.32 10.68
C VAL A 114 -10.98 7.44 10.92
N LEU A 115 -10.80 6.17 11.30
CA LEU A 115 -11.91 5.27 11.56
C LEU A 115 -12.72 5.70 12.78
N ASN A 116 -12.06 6.18 13.83
CA ASN A 116 -12.74 6.66 15.03
C ASN A 116 -13.58 7.90 14.73
N GLU A 117 -13.05 8.83 13.96
CA GLU A 117 -13.77 10.03 13.54
C GLU A 117 -14.99 9.68 12.67
N ALA A 118 -14.87 8.65 11.86
CA ALA A 118 -15.98 8.18 11.03
C ALA A 118 -17.05 7.41 11.81
N GLY A 119 -16.82 7.16 13.11
CA GLY A 119 -17.78 6.45 13.94
C GLY A 119 -17.88 4.96 13.67
N VAL A 120 -16.86 4.35 13.11
CA VAL A 120 -16.84 2.92 12.79
C VAL A 120 -16.69 2.11 14.08
N PRO A 121 -17.61 1.15 14.36
CA PRO A 121 -17.49 0.31 15.57
C PRO A 121 -16.17 -0.47 15.60
N MET A 122 -15.61 -0.62 16.80
CA MET A 122 -14.32 -1.34 16.98
C MET A 122 -14.29 -2.73 16.34
N ARG A 123 -15.40 -3.45 16.44
CA ARG A 123 -15.49 -4.81 15.85
C ARG A 123 -15.36 -4.84 14.34
N ARG A 124 -15.58 -3.69 13.66
CA ARG A 124 -15.45 -3.58 12.21
C ARG A 124 -14.15 -2.96 11.77
N HIS A 125 -13.33 -2.49 12.72
CA HIS A 125 -12.08 -1.82 12.41
C HIS A 125 -11.11 -2.72 11.65
N LYS A 126 -11.12 -4.03 11.96
CA LYS A 126 -10.11 -4.94 11.43
C LYS A 126 -10.12 -5.02 9.89
N SER A 127 -11.25 -5.31 9.25
CA SER A 127 -11.31 -5.41 7.81
C SER A 127 -11.18 -4.06 7.10
N ARG A 128 -11.79 -3.01 7.66
CA ARG A 128 -11.68 -1.67 7.12
C ARG A 128 -10.31 -1.06 7.39
N LEU A 129 -9.71 -1.40 8.53
CA LEU A 129 -8.39 -0.90 8.90
C LEU A 129 -7.32 -1.34 7.89
N ASP A 130 -7.43 -2.55 7.34
CA ASP A 130 -6.49 -3.03 6.32
C ASP A 130 -6.51 -2.13 5.09
N GLN A 131 -7.69 -1.75 4.59
CA GLN A 131 -7.83 -0.85 3.45
C GLN A 131 -7.41 0.58 3.79
N VAL A 132 -7.80 1.07 4.98
CA VAL A 132 -7.44 2.42 5.43
C VAL A 132 -5.94 2.49 5.72
N ALA A 133 -5.34 1.42 6.23
CA ALA A 133 -3.89 1.36 6.44
C ALA A 133 -3.16 1.45 5.11
N ALA A 134 -3.60 0.70 4.09
CA ALA A 134 -3.00 0.78 2.75
C ALA A 134 -3.18 2.19 2.15
N GLN A 135 -4.36 2.79 2.31
CA GLN A 135 -4.64 4.14 1.87
C GLN A 135 -3.71 5.15 2.55
N THR A 136 -3.52 5.02 3.87
CA THR A 136 -2.70 5.93 4.65
C THR A 136 -1.22 5.79 4.30
N ILE A 137 -0.75 4.55 4.08
CA ILE A 137 0.61 4.29 3.61
C ILE A 137 0.85 4.97 2.27
N LEU A 138 -0.07 4.80 1.34
CA LEU A 138 0.05 5.41 0.02
C LEU A 138 -0.04 6.93 0.11
N GLN A 139 -0.95 7.46 0.94
CA GLN A 139 -1.07 8.90 1.11
C GLN A 139 0.22 9.52 1.66
N ALA A 140 0.85 8.86 2.63
CA ALA A 140 2.14 9.30 3.16
C ALA A 140 3.21 9.32 2.06
N PHE A 141 3.23 8.30 1.22
CA PHE A 141 4.15 8.23 0.09
C PHE A 141 3.87 9.35 -0.92
N LEU A 142 2.61 9.58 -1.28
CA LEU A 142 2.24 10.63 -2.24
C LEU A 142 2.59 12.03 -1.71
N ASN A 143 2.44 12.25 -0.41
CA ASN A 143 2.78 13.53 0.21
C ASN A 143 4.29 13.83 0.15
N GLU A 144 5.12 12.79 0.09
CA GLU A 144 6.58 12.94 0.01
C GLU A 144 7.10 13.07 -1.41
N LEU A 145 6.25 12.92 -2.43
CA LEU A 145 6.67 13.10 -3.81
C LEU A 145 7.07 14.55 -4.06
N PRO A 146 8.08 14.80 -4.92
CA PRO A 146 8.46 16.17 -5.27
C PRO A 146 7.26 16.94 -5.80
N GLY A 147 7.09 18.17 -5.34
CA GLY A 147 6.06 19.04 -5.85
C GLY A 147 6.34 19.41 -7.31
N GLU A 148 5.28 19.78 -8.05
CA GLU A 148 5.48 20.35 -9.37
C GLU A 148 6.17 21.69 -9.19
N SER A 149 7.21 21.93 -9.99
CA SER A 149 7.88 23.21 -9.95
C SER A 149 6.91 24.30 -10.42
N PRO A 150 6.85 25.41 -9.67
CA PRO A 150 6.00 26.51 -10.09
C PRO A 150 6.44 27.07 -11.43
#